data_40596aca8aa216444d995e0aed5c8700
#
_entry.id   40596aca8aa216444d995e0aed5c8700
#
_cell.length_a   1.000
_cell.length_b   1.000
_cell.length_c   1.000
_cell.angle_alpha   90.00
_cell.angle_beta   90.00
_cell.angle_gamma   90.00
#
_symmetry.space_group_name_H-M   'P 1'
#
loop_
_entity.id
_entity.type
_entity.pdbx_description
1 polymer ?
#
loop_
_entity_poly.entity_id
_entity_poly.type
_entity_poly.pdbx_seq_one_letter_code
_entity_poly.pdbx_strand_id
1 'polypeptide(L)'
;MLKINLYKNNNMNSENYGNYYGRVESNEVLSLNDLAQHMSDHNTPYSRGVIKGVLTDMVRCIRELVLDGYGVKLDDLAIFKPAISSDGVASPADYDLGTNVKSVRLLCQATGTMRRGELKKVASLGFSTYSKKLREPAPGAGGNGGGGTNP
;
A
#
# COMPACT_ATOMS: atom_id res chain seq x y z
N MET A 1 -11.15 4.75 6.33
CA MET A 1 -10.66 5.81 5.43
C MET A 1 -9.14 5.86 5.51
N LEU A 2 -8.44 5.84 4.38
CA LEU A 2 -6.98 5.84 4.31
C LEU A 2 -6.44 7.22 4.73
N LYS A 3 -5.63 7.25 5.81
CA LYS A 3 -5.06 8.49 6.36
C LYS A 3 -3.65 8.71 5.84
N ILE A 4 -3.35 9.95 5.46
CA ILE A 4 -2.02 10.38 5.00
C ILE A 4 -1.49 11.43 5.96
N ASN A 5 -0.36 11.14 6.60
CA ASN A 5 0.37 12.06 7.47
C ASN A 5 1.49 12.75 6.68
N LEU A 6 1.75 14.00 7.01
CA LEU A 6 2.86 14.76 6.43
C LEU A 6 4.15 14.52 7.24
N TYR A 7 5.28 14.48 6.54
CA TYR A 7 6.61 14.51 7.13
C TYR A 7 7.54 15.40 6.32
N LYS A 8 8.53 15.97 6.99
CA LYS A 8 9.56 16.81 6.36
C LYS A 8 10.75 15.95 5.93
N ASN A 9 11.28 16.18 4.74
CA ASN A 9 12.52 15.55 4.31
C ASN A 9 13.70 16.23 5.00
N ASN A 10 14.35 15.51 5.90
CA ASN A 10 15.52 15.98 6.65
C ASN A 10 16.85 15.46 6.08
N ASN A 11 16.84 14.84 4.91
CA ASN A 11 18.07 14.39 4.25
C ASN A 11 18.78 15.59 3.59
N MET A 12 19.83 16.07 4.22
CA MET A 12 20.63 17.23 3.75
C MET A 12 21.29 16.97 2.38
N ASN A 13 21.51 15.71 2.00
CA ASN A 13 22.11 15.35 0.71
C ASN A 13 21.09 15.27 -0.43
N SER A 14 19.82 15.52 -0.16
CA SER A 14 18.76 15.49 -1.15
C SER A 14 18.49 16.90 -1.71
N GLU A 15 18.36 17.03 -3.02
CA GLU A 15 17.90 18.26 -3.68
C GLU A 15 16.55 18.76 -3.14
N ASN A 16 15.77 17.83 -2.57
CA ASN A 16 14.45 18.09 -1.98
C ASN A 16 14.52 18.23 -0.44
N TYR A 17 15.66 18.62 0.11
CA TYR A 17 15.78 18.91 1.54
C TYR A 17 14.78 19.99 1.97
N GLY A 18 14.10 19.75 3.07
CA GLY A 18 13.12 20.68 3.62
C GLY A 18 11.70 20.55 3.04
N ASN A 19 11.50 19.86 1.92
CA ASN A 19 10.18 19.62 1.34
C ASN A 19 9.34 18.67 2.19
N TYR A 20 8.01 18.79 2.09
CA TYR A 20 7.06 17.96 2.81
C TYR A 20 6.46 16.91 1.89
N TYR A 21 6.34 15.68 2.40
CA TYR A 21 5.81 14.52 1.69
C TYR A 21 4.69 13.87 2.49
N GLY A 22 3.75 13.25 1.76
CA GLY A 22 2.72 12.43 2.36
C GLY A 22 3.22 11.00 2.61
N ARG A 23 2.89 10.45 3.78
CA ARG A 23 3.08 9.03 4.14
C ARG A 23 1.75 8.46 4.59
N VAL A 24 1.42 7.26 4.10
CA VAL A 24 0.27 6.53 4.63
C VAL A 24 0.50 6.26 6.12
N GLU A 25 -0.52 6.53 6.94
CA GLU A 25 -0.50 6.10 8.35
C GLU A 25 -0.60 4.57 8.36
N SER A 26 0.52 3.92 8.65
CA SER A 26 0.61 2.47 8.75
C SER A 26 0.33 2.07 10.20
N ASN A 27 -0.69 1.23 10.36
CA ASN A 27 -0.95 0.52 11.60
C ASN A 27 -0.13 -0.77 11.62
N GLU A 28 -0.53 -1.70 12.46
CA GLU A 28 0.06 -3.04 12.51
C GLU A 28 -0.29 -3.90 11.29
N VAL A 29 0.47 -4.94 11.08
CA VAL A 29 0.17 -5.98 10.09
C VAL A 29 -0.67 -7.07 10.77
N LEU A 30 -1.90 -7.21 10.32
CA LEU A 30 -2.82 -8.21 10.82
C LEU A 30 -2.52 -9.59 10.22
N SER A 31 -2.61 -10.61 11.04
CA SER A 31 -2.48 -12.00 10.63
C SER A 31 -3.77 -12.54 10.00
N LEU A 32 -3.67 -13.74 9.38
CA LEU A 32 -4.85 -14.46 8.88
C LEU A 32 -5.85 -14.77 10.00
N ASN A 33 -5.35 -14.98 11.23
CA ASN A 33 -6.19 -15.21 12.40
C ASN A 33 -6.98 -13.96 12.81
N ASP A 34 -6.35 -12.78 12.72
CA ASP A 34 -6.99 -11.50 13.02
C ASP A 34 -8.02 -11.14 11.94
N LEU A 35 -7.71 -11.45 10.67
CA LEU A 35 -8.67 -11.32 9.58
C LEU A 35 -9.88 -12.22 9.79
N ALA A 36 -9.68 -13.49 10.19
CA ALA A 36 -10.78 -14.41 10.48
C ALA A 36 -11.64 -13.95 11.68
N GLN A 37 -11.02 -13.34 12.70
CA GLN A 37 -11.74 -12.73 13.81
C GLN A 37 -12.58 -11.55 13.29
N HIS A 38 -11.97 -10.62 12.57
CA HIS A 38 -12.67 -9.48 12.00
C HIS A 38 -13.88 -9.89 11.14
N MET A 39 -13.71 -10.91 10.30
CA MET A 39 -14.82 -11.45 9.49
C MET A 39 -15.92 -12.05 10.35
N SER A 40 -15.61 -12.75 11.44
CA SER A 40 -16.62 -13.32 12.34
C SER A 40 -17.42 -12.25 13.09
N ASP A 41 -16.83 -11.06 13.32
CA ASP A 41 -17.47 -9.93 13.99
C ASP A 41 -18.50 -9.22 13.08
N HIS A 42 -18.50 -9.49 11.77
CA HIS A 42 -19.49 -8.96 10.82
C HIS A 42 -20.83 -9.70 10.77
N ASN A 43 -21.21 -10.35 11.85
CA ASN A 43 -22.49 -11.07 11.98
C ASN A 43 -22.67 -12.17 10.91
N THR A 44 -21.61 -12.91 10.60
CA THR A 44 -21.65 -14.07 9.72
C THR A 44 -22.13 -15.32 10.49
N PRO A 45 -22.80 -16.29 9.84
CA PRO A 45 -23.17 -17.57 10.48
C PRO A 45 -21.98 -18.49 10.74
N TYR A 46 -20.78 -18.13 10.25
CA TYR A 46 -19.59 -18.96 10.34
C TYR A 46 -18.76 -18.61 11.57
N SER A 47 -18.31 -19.63 12.30
CA SER A 47 -17.37 -19.42 13.41
C SER A 47 -15.98 -18.99 12.87
N ARG A 48 -15.21 -18.26 13.70
CA ARG A 48 -13.83 -17.87 13.39
C ARG A 48 -12.98 -19.05 12.92
N GLY A 49 -13.15 -20.24 13.52
CA GLY A 49 -12.41 -21.45 13.14
C GLY A 49 -12.71 -21.89 11.72
N VAL A 50 -13.98 -21.90 11.32
CA VAL A 50 -14.41 -22.23 9.96
C VAL A 50 -13.86 -21.22 8.96
N ILE A 51 -14.00 -19.93 9.24
CA ILE A 51 -13.47 -18.85 8.37
C ILE A 51 -11.96 -19.00 8.20
N LYS A 52 -11.20 -19.21 9.29
CA LYS A 52 -9.76 -19.41 9.25
C LYS A 52 -9.38 -20.64 8.38
N GLY A 53 -10.12 -21.73 8.50
CA GLY A 53 -9.92 -22.94 7.68
C GLY A 53 -10.04 -22.63 6.19
N VAL A 54 -11.17 -22.01 5.79
CA VAL A 54 -11.43 -21.61 4.39
C VAL A 54 -10.36 -20.67 3.85
N LEU A 55 -9.95 -19.66 4.63
CA LEU A 55 -8.91 -18.71 4.22
C LEU A 55 -7.54 -19.40 4.07
N THR A 56 -7.24 -20.36 4.94
CA THR A 56 -6.00 -21.14 4.85
C THR A 56 -5.96 -22.00 3.58
N ASP A 57 -7.07 -22.66 3.25
CA ASP A 57 -7.19 -23.45 2.03
C ASP A 57 -7.15 -22.57 0.78
N MET A 58 -7.80 -21.40 0.80
CA MET A 58 -7.70 -20.43 -0.28
C MET A 58 -6.24 -20.04 -0.56
N VAL A 59 -5.46 -19.72 0.47
CA VAL A 59 -4.04 -19.37 0.31
C VAL A 59 -3.24 -20.51 -0.29
N ARG A 60 -3.50 -21.75 0.14
CA ARG A 60 -2.84 -22.96 -0.41
C ARG A 60 -3.17 -23.13 -1.89
N CYS A 61 -4.45 -23.07 -2.27
CA CYS A 61 -4.88 -23.20 -3.66
C CYS A 61 -4.31 -22.10 -4.55
N ILE A 62 -4.29 -20.84 -4.08
CA ILE A 62 -3.65 -19.74 -4.82
C ILE A 62 -2.16 -20.04 -5.05
N ARG A 63 -1.46 -20.53 -4.01
CA ARG A 63 -0.05 -20.88 -4.13
C ARG A 63 0.17 -22.00 -5.17
N GLU A 64 -0.62 -23.05 -5.14
CA GLU A 64 -0.54 -24.17 -6.09
C GLU A 64 -0.72 -23.68 -7.53
N LEU A 65 -1.81 -22.95 -7.79
CA LEU A 65 -2.10 -22.40 -9.12
C LEU A 65 -1.01 -21.46 -9.63
N VAL A 66 -0.49 -20.60 -8.76
CA VAL A 66 0.60 -19.67 -9.13
C VAL A 66 1.89 -20.43 -9.46
N LEU A 67 2.22 -21.51 -8.75
CA LEU A 67 3.38 -22.34 -9.05
C LEU A 67 3.21 -23.11 -10.37
N ASP A 68 1.98 -23.42 -10.76
CA ASP A 68 1.65 -24.01 -12.07
C ASP A 68 1.61 -22.96 -13.19
N GLY A 69 1.93 -21.69 -12.90
CA GLY A 69 2.00 -20.60 -13.89
C GLY A 69 0.69 -19.86 -14.12
N TYR A 70 -0.37 -20.18 -13.41
CA TYR A 70 -1.64 -19.48 -13.54
C TYR A 70 -1.65 -18.14 -12.82
N GLY A 71 -2.43 -17.20 -13.35
CA GLY A 71 -2.82 -15.99 -12.63
C GLY A 71 -4.14 -16.21 -11.90
N VAL A 72 -4.18 -15.93 -10.60
CA VAL A 72 -5.41 -16.03 -9.78
C VAL A 72 -5.92 -14.63 -9.47
N LYS A 73 -7.15 -14.34 -9.90
CA LYS A 73 -7.82 -13.08 -9.63
C LYS A 73 -8.79 -13.23 -8.47
N LEU A 74 -8.62 -12.40 -7.46
CA LEU A 74 -9.64 -12.10 -6.46
C LEU A 74 -10.33 -10.79 -6.87
N ASP A 75 -11.63 -10.88 -7.18
CA ASP A 75 -12.39 -9.71 -7.65
C ASP A 75 -12.35 -8.58 -6.62
N ASP A 76 -12.23 -7.36 -7.12
CA ASP A 76 -12.13 -6.12 -6.33
C ASP A 76 -10.95 -6.03 -5.36
N LEU A 77 -10.01 -6.99 -5.40
CA LEU A 77 -8.82 -7.02 -4.58
C LEU A 77 -7.55 -7.00 -5.43
N ALA A 78 -7.15 -8.14 -5.98
CA ALA A 78 -5.90 -8.26 -6.71
C ALA A 78 -5.85 -9.47 -7.64
N ILE A 79 -4.91 -9.42 -8.60
CA ILE A 79 -4.46 -10.58 -9.37
C ILE A 79 -3.07 -10.98 -8.84
N PHE A 80 -2.93 -12.24 -8.48
CA PHE A 80 -1.69 -12.88 -8.07
C PHE A 80 -1.14 -13.69 -9.24
N LYS A 81 0.10 -13.44 -9.68
CA LYS A 81 0.73 -14.17 -10.78
C LYS A 81 2.24 -14.30 -10.58
N PRO A 82 2.88 -15.36 -11.11
CA PRO A 82 4.33 -15.44 -11.09
C PRO A 82 4.93 -14.40 -12.04
N ALA A 83 6.09 -13.89 -11.70
CA ALA A 83 6.89 -13.01 -12.53
C ALA A 83 8.36 -13.32 -12.37
N ILE A 84 9.12 -13.22 -13.46
CA ILE A 84 10.56 -13.41 -13.46
C ILE A 84 11.28 -12.11 -13.85
N SER A 85 12.52 -11.99 -13.40
CA SER A 85 13.49 -11.05 -13.94
C SER A 85 14.66 -11.85 -14.46
N SER A 86 15.01 -11.64 -15.72
CA SER A 86 16.10 -12.38 -16.38
C SER A 86 16.92 -11.49 -17.29
N ASP A 87 18.17 -11.89 -17.56
CA ASP A 87 19.00 -11.32 -18.61
C ASP A 87 18.68 -12.00 -19.95
N GLY A 88 18.81 -11.23 -21.04
CA GLY A 88 18.69 -11.76 -22.38
C GLY A 88 19.99 -12.41 -22.85
N VAL A 89 19.87 -13.37 -23.78
CA VAL A 89 20.99 -13.99 -24.50
C VAL A 89 20.77 -13.89 -26.00
N ALA A 90 21.84 -13.98 -26.77
CA ALA A 90 21.77 -13.86 -28.23
C ALA A 90 21.15 -15.08 -28.91
N SER A 91 21.31 -16.27 -28.34
CA SER A 91 20.74 -17.51 -28.82
C SER A 91 19.94 -18.24 -27.73
N PRO A 92 18.78 -18.83 -28.07
CA PRO A 92 18.01 -19.61 -27.10
C PRO A 92 18.80 -20.80 -26.47
N ALA A 93 19.79 -21.33 -27.21
CA ALA A 93 20.64 -22.43 -26.74
C ALA A 93 21.57 -21.99 -25.60
N ASP A 94 21.88 -20.70 -25.50
CA ASP A 94 22.74 -20.14 -24.46
C ASP A 94 21.97 -19.75 -23.18
N TYR A 95 20.63 -19.93 -23.17
CA TYR A 95 19.82 -19.57 -22.02
C TYR A 95 19.89 -20.65 -20.94
N ASP A 96 20.44 -20.29 -19.79
CA ASP A 96 20.54 -21.13 -18.62
C ASP A 96 19.75 -20.53 -17.45
N LEU A 97 18.93 -21.35 -16.77
CA LEU A 97 18.09 -20.89 -15.68
C LEU A 97 18.88 -20.37 -14.48
N GLY A 98 20.01 -21.01 -14.16
CA GLY A 98 20.83 -20.64 -13.02
C GLY A 98 21.56 -19.33 -13.21
N THR A 99 21.96 -19.02 -14.44
CA THR A 99 22.74 -17.82 -14.77
C THR A 99 21.88 -16.66 -15.21
N ASN A 100 20.85 -16.90 -16.03
CA ASN A 100 20.07 -15.86 -16.65
C ASN A 100 18.86 -15.41 -15.84
N VAL A 101 18.27 -16.29 -15.02
CA VAL A 101 17.14 -15.93 -14.15
C VAL A 101 17.64 -15.30 -12.86
N LYS A 102 17.47 -13.99 -12.72
CA LYS A 102 17.89 -13.23 -11.52
C LYS A 102 16.97 -13.43 -10.34
N SER A 103 15.67 -13.48 -10.59
CA SER A 103 14.66 -13.68 -9.54
C SER A 103 13.35 -14.18 -10.09
N VAL A 104 12.67 -14.99 -9.28
CA VAL A 104 11.26 -15.34 -9.46
C VAL A 104 10.50 -14.78 -8.27
N ARG A 105 9.37 -14.10 -8.53
CA ARG A 105 8.60 -13.45 -7.47
C ARG A 105 7.11 -13.53 -7.71
N LEU A 106 6.34 -13.44 -6.65
CA LEU A 106 4.91 -13.22 -6.72
C LEU A 106 4.64 -11.74 -7.06
N LEU A 107 3.94 -11.48 -8.16
CA LEU A 107 3.39 -10.16 -8.48
C LEU A 107 1.96 -10.09 -8.01
N CYS A 108 1.66 -9.06 -7.22
CA CYS A 108 0.31 -8.71 -6.79
C CYS A 108 -0.12 -7.41 -7.48
N GLN A 109 -1.14 -7.49 -8.33
CA GLN A 109 -1.66 -6.35 -9.08
C GLN A 109 -3.07 -6.02 -8.63
N ALA A 110 -3.26 -4.86 -8.03
CA ALA A 110 -4.55 -4.40 -7.53
C ALA A 110 -5.62 -4.30 -8.65
N THR A 111 -6.86 -4.69 -8.32
CA THR A 111 -8.02 -4.64 -9.23
C THR A 111 -9.20 -3.92 -8.58
N GLY A 112 -10.21 -3.58 -9.38
CA GLY A 112 -11.46 -2.97 -8.89
C GLY A 112 -11.22 -1.74 -8.03
N THR A 113 -11.82 -1.73 -6.87
CA THR A 113 -11.76 -0.64 -5.88
C THR A 113 -10.38 -0.43 -5.26
N MET A 114 -9.48 -1.42 -5.36
CA MET A 114 -8.10 -1.33 -4.84
C MET A 114 -7.13 -0.72 -5.84
N ARG A 115 -7.56 -0.33 -7.03
CA ARG A 115 -6.71 0.37 -8.00
C ARG A 115 -6.26 1.72 -7.49
N ARG A 116 -5.08 2.17 -7.94
CA ARG A 116 -4.47 3.46 -7.55
C ARG A 116 -5.44 4.64 -7.62
N GLY A 117 -6.23 4.75 -8.69
CA GLY A 117 -7.20 5.84 -8.85
C GLY A 117 -8.32 5.82 -7.82
N GLU A 118 -8.82 4.63 -7.48
CA GLU A 118 -9.90 4.46 -6.51
C GLU A 118 -9.40 4.70 -5.08
N LEU A 119 -8.24 4.17 -4.72
CA LEU A 119 -7.63 4.41 -3.40
C LEU A 119 -7.34 5.88 -3.16
N LYS A 120 -6.97 6.65 -4.21
CA LYS A 120 -6.77 8.09 -4.10
C LYS A 120 -8.05 8.84 -3.70
N LYS A 121 -9.22 8.39 -4.18
CA LYS A 121 -10.52 9.02 -3.87
C LYS A 121 -10.90 8.89 -2.39
N VAL A 122 -10.47 7.80 -1.74
CA VAL A 122 -10.78 7.54 -0.31
C VAL A 122 -9.66 7.97 0.65
N ALA A 123 -8.57 8.55 0.11
CA ALA A 123 -7.48 9.08 0.92
C ALA A 123 -7.83 10.46 1.49
N SER A 124 -7.47 10.67 2.75
CA SER A 124 -7.61 11.96 3.44
C SER A 124 -6.35 12.30 4.22
N LEU A 125 -6.13 13.60 4.49
CA LEU A 125 -5.03 14.01 5.35
C LEU A 125 -5.28 13.51 6.79
N GLY A 126 -4.29 12.85 7.36
CA GLY A 126 -4.30 12.38 8.74
C GLY A 126 -4.20 13.54 9.73
N PHE A 127 -4.61 13.27 10.96
CA PHE A 127 -4.63 14.24 12.06
C PHE A 127 -3.62 13.89 13.16
N SER A 128 -2.47 13.29 12.82
CA SER A 128 -1.42 13.11 13.81
C SER A 128 -1.01 14.47 14.39
N THR A 129 -0.54 14.50 15.62
CA THR A 129 -0.09 15.73 16.31
C THR A 129 0.98 16.47 15.47
N TYR A 130 1.86 15.72 14.84
CA TYR A 130 2.89 16.26 13.97
C TYR A 130 2.30 16.90 12.71
N SER A 131 1.39 16.22 12.00
CA SER A 131 0.73 16.76 10.82
C SER A 131 -0.12 17.99 11.12
N LYS A 132 -0.75 18.06 12.30
CA LYS A 132 -1.48 19.26 12.77
C LYS A 132 -0.55 20.43 12.93
N LYS A 133 0.59 20.27 13.64
CA LYS A 133 1.58 21.32 13.84
C LYS A 133 2.16 21.87 12.54
N LEU A 134 2.38 21.00 11.53
CA LEU A 134 2.87 21.42 10.22
C LEU A 134 1.88 22.29 9.43
N ARG A 135 0.60 22.23 9.77
CA ARG A 135 -0.49 22.96 9.10
C ARG A 135 -0.91 24.21 9.85
N GLU A 136 -0.46 24.40 11.08
CA GLU A 136 -0.67 25.63 11.82
C GLU A 136 0.18 26.75 11.21
N PRO A 137 -0.39 27.95 10.95
CA PRO A 137 0.40 29.09 10.52
C PRO A 137 1.46 29.40 11.57
N ALA A 138 2.65 29.77 11.13
CA ALA A 138 3.74 30.13 12.02
C ALA A 138 3.27 31.25 12.97
N PRO A 139 3.54 31.18 14.29
CA PRO A 139 3.19 32.24 15.22
C PRO A 139 3.87 33.55 14.77
N GLY A 140 3.08 34.51 14.29
CA GLY A 140 3.58 35.80 13.79
C GLY A 140 3.17 36.21 12.37
N ALA A 141 2.47 35.33 11.61
CA ALA A 141 2.00 35.66 10.26
C ALA A 141 0.63 36.37 10.23
N GLY A 142 0.12 36.82 11.36
CA GLY A 142 -1.14 37.57 11.49
C GLY A 142 -0.91 38.94 12.06
N GLY A 143 -0.83 39.95 11.18
CA GLY A 143 -0.89 41.31 11.66
C GLY A 143 -0.05 42.32 10.88
N ASN A 144 -0.51 42.78 9.77
CA ASN A 144 -0.45 44.20 9.44
C ASN A 144 -1.47 44.57 8.33
N GLY A 145 -2.69 44.82 8.75
CA GLY A 145 -3.69 45.58 7.97
C GLY A 145 -3.84 46.92 8.62
N GLY A 146 -2.93 47.84 8.31
CA GLY A 146 -2.98 49.20 8.79
C GLY A 146 -4.24 49.90 8.28
N GLY A 147 -5.11 50.27 9.17
CA GLY A 147 -6.18 51.22 8.94
C GLY A 147 -5.59 52.62 8.66
N GLY A 148 -5.72 53.07 7.44
CA GLY A 148 -5.56 54.47 7.08
C GLY A 148 -6.92 55.16 7.12
N THR A 149 -7.24 55.78 8.22
CA THR A 149 -8.25 56.82 8.28
C THR A 149 -7.59 58.12 7.92
N ASN A 150 -8.14 58.81 6.97
CA ASN A 150 -7.82 60.22 6.79
C ASN A 150 -9.09 61.06 6.61
N PRO A 151 -9.09 62.30 7.06
CA PRO A 151 -10.19 63.14 7.47
C PRO A 151 -11.11 63.60 6.36
#